data_00bc4f4d4146382378186bf26313955a
#
_entry.id   00bc4f4d4146382378186bf26313955a
#
_cell.length_a   1.000
_cell.length_b   1.000
_cell.length_c   1.000
_cell.angle_alpha   90.00
_cell.angle_beta   90.00
_cell.angle_gamma   90.00
#
_symmetry.space_group_name_H-M   'P 1'
#
loop_
_entity.id
_entity.type
_entity.pdbx_description
1 polymer ?
#
loop_
_entity_poly.entity_id
_entity_poly.type
_entity_poly.pdbx_seq_one_letter_code
_entity_poly.pdbx_strand_id
1 'polypeptide(L)'
;MAGETQKVVVLTGASGGIGQALAREYAGPGNYFALIARDEARLEALLTEIRELGADGEISAIDIRDREALHGYLSDLDARHPVDLVIANAGVTAGLGPNRTRETNADSDRQIDVNYRGVVNTLTGLVDNMQKRRQGQLVLISSLAGMRALPDMPSYSATKAALIAYGHSLRGWLKPFGISVTIICPGFITSPMSARHNGAKPFEMPASKAAALMRRAIDRRKPFYAFPFLLAWGIRLQNLLPTKIGDLFMGGFDVTIDQDPRYRENSDR
;
A
#
# COMPACT_ATOMS: atom_id res chain seq x y z
N MET A 1 -11.33 -32.04 17.63
CA MET A 1 -10.28 -31.24 16.97
C MET A 1 -10.84 -29.83 16.87
N ALA A 2 -10.30 -28.87 17.64
CA ALA A 2 -10.64 -27.46 17.48
C ALA A 2 -10.17 -27.08 16.08
N GLY A 3 -11.11 -26.70 15.19
CA GLY A 3 -10.76 -26.23 13.86
C GLY A 3 -9.82 -25.04 14.00
N GLU A 4 -8.66 -25.12 13.38
CA GLU A 4 -7.77 -23.96 13.23
C GLU A 4 -8.61 -22.82 12.64
N THR A 5 -8.76 -21.75 13.39
CA THR A 5 -9.50 -20.56 12.93
C THR A 5 -8.76 -19.99 11.74
N GLN A 6 -9.40 -20.07 10.58
CA GLN A 6 -8.88 -19.54 9.33
C GLN A 6 -8.68 -18.02 9.46
N LYS A 7 -7.47 -17.53 9.19
CA LYS A 7 -7.17 -16.10 9.17
C LYS A 7 -7.51 -15.52 7.80
N VAL A 8 -8.48 -14.61 7.75
CA VAL A 8 -8.95 -13.99 6.51
C VAL A 8 -8.22 -12.68 6.25
N VAL A 9 -7.57 -12.60 5.09
CA VAL A 9 -6.71 -11.47 4.67
C VAL A 9 -7.25 -10.83 3.40
N VAL A 10 -7.66 -9.58 3.48
CA VAL A 10 -7.95 -8.75 2.31
C VAL A 10 -6.67 -8.04 1.88
N LEU A 11 -6.27 -8.19 0.62
CA LEU A 11 -5.08 -7.57 0.06
C LEU A 11 -5.41 -6.82 -1.23
N THR A 12 -5.36 -5.48 -1.21
CA THR A 12 -5.55 -4.67 -2.41
C THR A 12 -4.22 -4.42 -3.14
N GLY A 13 -4.28 -4.25 -4.46
CA GLY A 13 -3.08 -4.13 -5.29
C GLY A 13 -2.27 -5.44 -5.32
N ALA A 14 -2.95 -6.58 -5.18
CA ALA A 14 -2.35 -7.89 -5.08
C ALA A 14 -1.55 -8.28 -6.33
N SER A 15 -1.91 -7.80 -7.53
CA SER A 15 -1.17 -8.04 -8.78
C SER A 15 0.15 -7.24 -8.91
N GLY A 16 0.42 -6.29 -7.99
CA GLY A 16 1.64 -5.51 -7.96
C GLY A 16 2.82 -6.20 -7.26
N GLY A 17 4.06 -5.72 -7.46
CA GLY A 17 5.26 -6.38 -6.93
C GLY A 17 5.25 -6.58 -5.41
N ILE A 18 4.86 -5.56 -4.63
CA ILE A 18 4.74 -5.68 -3.17
C ILE A 18 3.56 -6.57 -2.79
N GLY A 19 2.40 -6.42 -3.49
CA GLY A 19 1.21 -7.21 -3.22
C GLY A 19 1.45 -8.70 -3.41
N GLN A 20 2.04 -9.11 -4.54
CA GLN A 20 2.42 -10.50 -4.80
C GLN A 20 3.38 -11.04 -3.74
N ALA A 21 4.41 -10.24 -3.37
CA ALA A 21 5.37 -10.65 -2.36
C ALA A 21 4.71 -10.81 -0.97
N LEU A 22 3.76 -9.94 -0.61
CA LEU A 22 3.00 -10.07 0.63
C LEU A 22 2.09 -11.30 0.61
N ALA A 23 1.40 -11.56 -0.51
CA ALA A 23 0.56 -12.76 -0.63
C ALA A 23 1.39 -14.04 -0.43
N ARG A 24 2.54 -14.16 -1.11
CA ARG A 24 3.45 -15.30 -0.93
C ARG A 24 4.01 -15.40 0.48
N GLU A 25 4.38 -14.28 1.09
CA GLU A 25 4.93 -14.25 2.45
C GLU A 25 3.92 -14.69 3.52
N TYR A 26 2.63 -14.40 3.31
CA TYR A 26 1.54 -14.82 4.18
C TYR A 26 0.93 -16.17 3.79
N ALA A 27 1.22 -16.69 2.58
CA ALA A 27 0.68 -17.96 2.14
C ALA A 27 1.10 -19.10 3.08
N GLY A 28 0.16 -19.99 3.37
CA GLY A 28 0.33 -21.13 4.23
C GLY A 28 -0.99 -21.66 4.77
N PRO A 29 -1.01 -22.86 5.36
CA PRO A 29 -2.21 -23.45 5.93
C PRO A 29 -2.92 -22.51 6.92
N GLY A 30 -4.24 -22.48 6.88
CA GLY A 30 -5.05 -21.66 7.79
C GLY A 30 -5.20 -20.18 7.35
N ASN A 31 -4.62 -19.76 6.22
CA ASN A 31 -4.85 -18.42 5.67
C ASN A 31 -5.79 -18.47 4.46
N TYR A 32 -6.75 -17.55 4.43
CA TYR A 32 -7.67 -17.31 3.33
C TYR A 32 -7.50 -15.90 2.78
N PHE A 33 -7.33 -15.76 1.47
CA PHE A 33 -7.08 -14.48 0.85
C PHE A 33 -8.28 -13.99 0.01
N ALA A 34 -8.60 -12.71 0.14
CA ALA A 34 -9.31 -11.95 -0.87
C ALA A 34 -8.30 -11.05 -1.59
N LEU A 35 -7.90 -11.48 -2.79
CA LEU A 35 -6.92 -10.78 -3.62
C LEU A 35 -7.64 -9.81 -4.55
N ILE A 36 -7.40 -8.50 -4.37
CA ILE A 36 -8.12 -7.45 -5.11
C ILE A 36 -7.12 -6.67 -5.98
N ALA A 37 -7.39 -6.60 -7.27
CA ALA A 37 -6.71 -5.76 -8.25
C ALA A 37 -7.54 -5.70 -9.54
N ARG A 38 -7.08 -4.94 -10.56
CA ARG A 38 -7.80 -4.81 -11.84
C ARG A 38 -7.43 -5.88 -12.87
N ASP A 39 -6.29 -6.52 -12.70
CA ASP A 39 -5.73 -7.50 -13.64
C ASP A 39 -6.07 -8.90 -13.15
N GLU A 40 -7.15 -9.44 -13.69
CA GLU A 40 -7.72 -10.73 -13.30
C GLU A 40 -6.74 -11.89 -13.57
N ALA A 41 -6.11 -11.91 -14.74
CA ALA A 41 -5.19 -12.98 -15.09
C ALA A 41 -3.98 -13.07 -14.14
N ARG A 42 -3.46 -11.91 -13.68
CA ARG A 42 -2.40 -11.88 -12.65
C ARG A 42 -2.90 -12.29 -11.28
N LEU A 43 -4.16 -12.02 -10.96
CA LEU A 43 -4.76 -12.47 -9.71
C LEU A 43 -4.94 -13.98 -9.69
N GLU A 44 -5.42 -14.57 -10.79
CA GLU A 44 -5.57 -16.03 -10.95
C GLU A 44 -4.23 -16.77 -10.83
N ALA A 45 -3.20 -16.26 -11.51
CA ALA A 45 -1.85 -16.80 -11.40
C ALA A 45 -1.34 -16.75 -9.94
N LEU A 46 -1.53 -15.62 -9.25
CA LEU A 46 -1.13 -15.48 -7.86
C LEU A 46 -1.94 -16.38 -6.93
N LEU A 47 -3.24 -16.52 -7.15
CA LEU A 47 -4.09 -17.43 -6.38
C LEU A 47 -3.62 -18.89 -6.51
N THR A 48 -3.26 -19.32 -7.72
CA THR A 48 -2.68 -20.64 -7.95
C THR A 48 -1.40 -20.84 -7.14
N GLU A 49 -0.48 -19.87 -7.20
CA GLU A 49 0.77 -19.94 -6.44
C GLU A 49 0.55 -20.03 -4.94
N ILE A 50 -0.36 -19.23 -4.35
CA ILE A 50 -0.59 -19.28 -2.90
C ILE A 50 -1.30 -20.55 -2.45
N ARG A 51 -2.11 -21.17 -3.33
CA ARG A 51 -2.73 -22.46 -3.08
C ARG A 51 -1.70 -23.59 -3.05
N GLU A 52 -0.69 -23.55 -3.92
CA GLU A 52 0.45 -24.46 -3.86
C GLU A 52 1.24 -24.34 -2.54
N LEU A 53 1.23 -23.17 -1.91
CA LEU A 53 1.83 -22.93 -0.60
C LEU A 53 0.90 -23.26 0.57
N GLY A 54 -0.28 -23.81 0.31
CA GLY A 54 -1.24 -24.30 1.32
C GLY A 54 -2.24 -23.27 1.82
N ALA A 55 -2.27 -22.05 1.30
CA ALA A 55 -3.34 -21.08 1.54
C ALA A 55 -4.53 -21.35 0.62
N ASP A 56 -5.69 -20.77 0.94
CA ASP A 56 -6.83 -20.70 0.00
C ASP A 56 -7.26 -19.25 -0.18
N GLY A 57 -8.22 -19.00 -1.06
CA GLY A 57 -8.71 -17.67 -1.31
C GLY A 57 -9.56 -17.53 -2.56
N GLU A 58 -9.95 -16.29 -2.79
CA GLU A 58 -10.69 -15.85 -3.97
C GLU A 58 -10.06 -14.58 -4.54
N ILE A 59 -10.39 -14.29 -5.79
CA ILE A 59 -9.95 -13.09 -6.48
C ILE A 59 -11.13 -12.15 -6.73
N SER A 60 -10.84 -10.86 -6.85
CA SER A 60 -11.82 -9.88 -7.28
C SER A 60 -11.18 -8.81 -8.17
N ALA A 61 -11.62 -8.77 -9.44
CA ALA A 61 -11.12 -7.83 -10.44
C ALA A 61 -11.78 -6.45 -10.31
N ILE A 62 -11.66 -5.81 -9.13
CA ILE A 62 -12.29 -4.53 -8.81
C ILE A 62 -11.26 -3.41 -8.80
N ASP A 63 -11.64 -2.26 -9.36
CA ASP A 63 -10.92 -0.99 -9.14
C ASP A 63 -11.32 -0.42 -7.77
N ILE A 64 -10.37 -0.23 -6.88
CA ILE A 64 -10.64 0.31 -5.53
C ILE A 64 -11.22 1.74 -5.52
N ARG A 65 -11.22 2.42 -6.67
CA ARG A 65 -11.88 3.73 -6.84
C ARG A 65 -13.39 3.59 -6.94
N ASP A 66 -13.88 2.45 -7.42
CA ASP A 66 -15.30 2.10 -7.41
C ASP A 66 -15.71 1.66 -6.01
N ARG A 67 -16.21 2.64 -5.25
CA ARG A 67 -16.63 2.41 -3.86
C ARG A 67 -17.77 1.42 -3.76
N GLU A 68 -18.75 1.51 -4.64
CA GLU A 68 -19.97 0.70 -4.55
C GLU A 68 -19.64 -0.77 -4.81
N ALA A 69 -18.95 -1.07 -5.91
CA ALA A 69 -18.52 -2.43 -6.22
C ALA A 69 -17.60 -3.00 -5.13
N LEU A 70 -16.64 -2.21 -4.63
CA LEU A 70 -15.72 -2.65 -3.59
C LEU A 70 -16.43 -2.92 -2.25
N HIS A 71 -17.32 -2.04 -1.80
CA HIS A 71 -18.06 -2.22 -0.55
C HIS A 71 -19.02 -3.39 -0.63
N GLY A 72 -19.72 -3.59 -1.75
CA GLY A 72 -20.57 -4.75 -2.00
C GLY A 72 -19.78 -6.04 -1.84
N TYR A 73 -18.65 -6.15 -2.56
CA TYR A 73 -17.77 -7.32 -2.48
C TYR A 73 -17.25 -7.57 -1.04
N LEU A 74 -16.74 -6.53 -0.37
CA LEU A 74 -16.18 -6.67 0.97
C LEU A 74 -17.24 -7.04 2.01
N SER A 75 -18.46 -6.54 1.85
CA SER A 75 -19.59 -6.91 2.71
C SER A 75 -19.97 -8.39 2.57
N ASP A 76 -20.06 -8.87 1.33
CA ASP A 76 -20.38 -10.28 1.03
C ASP A 76 -19.26 -11.22 1.50
N LEU A 77 -18.01 -10.82 1.32
CA LEU A 77 -16.86 -11.55 1.83
C LEU A 77 -16.92 -11.66 3.35
N ASP A 78 -17.08 -10.54 4.07
CA ASP A 78 -17.05 -10.49 5.54
C ASP A 78 -18.22 -11.26 6.17
N ALA A 79 -19.34 -11.36 5.46
CA ALA A 79 -20.48 -12.18 5.88
C ALA A 79 -20.19 -13.70 5.79
N ARG A 80 -19.41 -14.13 4.78
CA ARG A 80 -19.01 -15.53 4.59
C ARG A 80 -17.75 -15.89 5.39
N HIS A 81 -16.81 -14.99 5.43
CA HIS A 81 -15.49 -15.13 6.02
C HIS A 81 -15.16 -13.85 6.79
N PRO A 82 -15.39 -13.77 8.11
CA PRO A 82 -15.06 -12.58 8.91
C PRO A 82 -13.59 -12.16 8.72
N VAL A 83 -13.36 -10.95 8.20
CA VAL A 83 -12.03 -10.47 7.81
C VAL A 83 -11.21 -10.08 9.04
N ASP A 84 -10.05 -10.69 9.23
CA ASP A 84 -9.12 -10.42 10.34
C ASP A 84 -8.13 -9.31 10.02
N LEU A 85 -7.65 -9.26 8.77
CA LEU A 85 -6.57 -8.39 8.34
C LEU A 85 -6.89 -7.74 7.00
N VAL A 86 -6.81 -6.41 6.96
CA VAL A 86 -6.89 -5.65 5.71
C VAL A 86 -5.55 -5.01 5.41
N ILE A 87 -4.96 -5.32 4.26
CA ILE A 87 -3.72 -4.70 3.76
C ILE A 87 -4.08 -3.80 2.57
N ALA A 88 -4.25 -2.51 2.84
CA ALA A 88 -4.48 -1.50 1.82
C ALA A 88 -3.13 -1.14 1.16
N ASN A 89 -2.76 -1.91 0.13
CA ASN A 89 -1.47 -1.83 -0.55
C ASN A 89 -1.58 -1.20 -1.95
N ALA A 90 -2.75 -1.16 -2.57
CA ALA A 90 -2.90 -0.59 -3.89
C ALA A 90 -2.35 0.84 -3.97
N GLY A 91 -1.64 1.13 -5.05
CA GLY A 91 -1.06 2.45 -5.26
C GLY A 91 -0.46 2.59 -6.67
N VAL A 92 -0.34 3.83 -7.09
CA VAL A 92 0.28 4.25 -8.34
C VAL A 92 1.27 5.37 -8.07
N THR A 93 2.18 5.61 -9.00
CA THR A 93 3.13 6.72 -8.93
C THR A 93 3.22 7.45 -10.26
N ALA A 94 3.41 8.72 -10.19
CA ALA A 94 3.84 9.62 -11.23
C ALA A 94 4.70 10.72 -10.59
N GLY A 95 5.30 11.56 -11.39
CA GLY A 95 6.13 12.67 -10.94
C GLY A 95 6.34 13.69 -12.05
N LEU A 96 7.33 14.56 -11.89
CA LEU A 96 7.69 15.54 -12.88
C LEU A 96 8.13 14.86 -14.17
N GLY A 97 7.76 15.45 -15.29
CA GLY A 97 8.19 15.04 -16.61
C GLY A 97 9.62 15.50 -16.95
N PRO A 98 10.07 15.26 -18.21
CA PRO A 98 11.36 15.71 -18.70
C PRO A 98 11.57 17.21 -18.46
N ASN A 99 12.81 17.61 -18.19
CA ASN A 99 13.16 19.00 -17.86
C ASN A 99 12.38 19.59 -16.68
N ARG A 100 11.97 18.74 -15.72
CA ARG A 100 11.19 19.12 -14.54
C ARG A 100 9.85 19.75 -14.89
N THR A 101 9.27 19.38 -16.01
CA THR A 101 7.92 19.84 -16.36
C THR A 101 6.92 19.30 -15.34
N ARG A 102 5.94 20.11 -15.03
CA ARG A 102 4.89 19.77 -14.05
C ARG A 102 4.21 18.43 -14.38
N GLU A 103 3.94 17.60 -13.39
CA GLU A 103 3.06 16.43 -13.55
C GLU A 103 1.69 16.87 -14.10
N THR A 104 1.06 16.01 -14.89
CA THR A 104 -0.26 16.32 -15.49
C THR A 104 -1.35 16.31 -14.41
N ASN A 105 -2.44 17.04 -14.65
CA ASN A 105 -3.60 16.98 -13.76
C ASN A 105 -4.15 15.55 -13.67
N ALA A 106 -4.21 14.83 -14.80
CA ALA A 106 -4.65 13.45 -14.83
C ALA A 106 -3.77 12.52 -13.96
N ASP A 107 -2.46 12.74 -13.94
CA ASP A 107 -1.54 12.01 -13.06
C ASP A 107 -1.75 12.34 -11.59
N SER A 108 -1.96 13.61 -11.28
CA SER A 108 -2.24 14.07 -9.91
C SER A 108 -3.55 13.48 -9.41
N ASP A 109 -4.64 13.63 -10.18
CA ASP A 109 -5.98 13.13 -9.83
C ASP A 109 -5.97 11.62 -9.64
N ARG A 110 -5.33 10.89 -10.55
CA ARG A 110 -5.18 9.45 -10.45
C ARG A 110 -4.46 9.02 -9.17
N GLN A 111 -3.41 9.73 -8.79
CA GLN A 111 -2.68 9.45 -7.55
C GLN A 111 -3.55 9.70 -6.32
N ILE A 112 -4.31 10.78 -6.30
CA ILE A 112 -5.27 11.07 -5.22
C ILE A 112 -6.34 9.99 -5.14
N ASP A 113 -6.93 9.63 -6.28
CA ASP A 113 -8.01 8.66 -6.35
C ASP A 113 -7.59 7.26 -5.94
N VAL A 114 -6.44 6.79 -6.41
CA VAL A 114 -5.97 5.44 -6.10
C VAL A 114 -5.30 5.40 -4.73
N ASN A 115 -4.30 6.27 -4.47
CA ASN A 115 -3.46 6.16 -3.29
C ASN A 115 -4.15 6.60 -2.01
N TYR A 116 -5.14 7.50 -2.09
CA TYR A 116 -5.84 7.98 -0.91
C TYR A 116 -7.30 7.54 -0.90
N ARG A 117 -8.12 7.98 -1.85
CA ARG A 117 -9.57 7.65 -1.88
C ARG A 117 -9.81 6.15 -1.94
N GLY A 118 -9.10 5.42 -2.81
CA GLY A 118 -9.21 3.97 -2.92
C GLY A 118 -8.78 3.23 -1.64
N VAL A 119 -7.76 3.73 -0.93
CA VAL A 119 -7.37 3.19 0.39
C VAL A 119 -8.46 3.44 1.42
N VAL A 120 -9.03 4.66 1.46
CA VAL A 120 -10.17 4.98 2.35
C VAL A 120 -11.35 4.06 2.04
N ASN A 121 -11.73 3.88 0.77
CA ASN A 121 -12.79 2.95 0.37
C ASN A 121 -12.52 1.52 0.87
N THR A 122 -11.29 1.03 0.71
CA THR A 122 -10.89 -0.31 1.16
C THR A 122 -11.11 -0.48 2.67
N LEU A 123 -10.68 0.49 3.47
CA LEU A 123 -10.75 0.38 4.93
C LEU A 123 -12.18 0.57 5.44
N THR A 124 -12.91 1.55 4.92
CA THR A 124 -14.28 1.87 5.38
C THR A 124 -15.29 0.79 5.02
N GLY A 125 -15.02 -0.04 4.01
CA GLY A 125 -15.87 -1.19 3.66
C GLY A 125 -15.94 -2.27 4.75
N LEU A 126 -15.01 -2.29 5.71
CA LEU A 126 -14.92 -3.33 6.74
C LEU A 126 -14.91 -2.80 8.17
N VAL A 127 -14.61 -1.52 8.38
CA VAL A 127 -14.45 -0.93 9.73
C VAL A 127 -15.66 -1.13 10.61
N ASP A 128 -16.88 -0.91 10.10
CA ASP A 128 -18.11 -1.00 10.89
C ASP A 128 -18.34 -2.43 11.41
N ASN A 129 -18.06 -3.43 10.60
CA ASN A 129 -18.19 -4.82 10.99
C ASN A 129 -17.09 -5.24 11.99
N MET A 130 -15.85 -4.78 11.77
CA MET A 130 -14.78 -4.97 12.74
C MET A 130 -15.09 -4.32 14.09
N GLN A 131 -15.70 -3.12 14.10
CA GLN A 131 -16.12 -2.46 15.33
C GLN A 131 -17.20 -3.28 16.08
N LYS A 132 -18.21 -3.79 15.38
CA LYS A 132 -19.25 -4.62 15.97
C LYS A 132 -18.68 -5.86 16.66
N ARG A 133 -17.76 -6.57 16.01
CA ARG A 133 -17.12 -7.78 16.58
C ARG A 133 -15.91 -7.48 17.47
N ARG A 134 -15.51 -6.20 17.58
CA ARG A 134 -14.40 -5.72 18.42
C ARG A 134 -13.06 -6.41 18.10
N GLN A 135 -12.86 -6.76 16.84
CA GLN A 135 -11.69 -7.49 16.36
C GLN A 135 -11.36 -7.07 14.93
N GLY A 136 -10.06 -6.86 14.64
CA GLY A 136 -9.57 -6.56 13.31
C GLY A 136 -8.19 -5.92 13.32
N GLN A 137 -7.57 -5.92 12.14
CA GLN A 137 -6.31 -5.24 11.90
C GLN A 137 -6.33 -4.55 10.55
N LEU A 138 -6.01 -3.26 10.54
CA LEU A 138 -5.89 -2.44 9.33
C LEU A 138 -4.43 -2.10 9.09
N VAL A 139 -3.98 -2.26 7.85
CA VAL A 139 -2.61 -1.93 7.42
C VAL A 139 -2.66 -0.98 6.24
N LEU A 140 -1.99 0.17 6.38
CA LEU A 140 -1.85 1.17 5.33
C LEU A 140 -0.42 1.16 4.80
N ILE A 141 -0.25 0.89 3.52
CA ILE A 141 1.06 0.96 2.87
C ILE A 141 1.27 2.38 2.33
N SER A 142 2.01 3.17 3.12
CA SER A 142 2.46 4.51 2.76
C SER A 142 3.83 4.45 2.05
N SER A 143 4.73 5.37 2.34
CA SER A 143 6.11 5.45 1.80
C SER A 143 6.97 6.34 2.67
N LEU A 144 8.30 6.22 2.58
CA LEU A 144 9.22 7.23 3.10
C LEU A 144 9.00 8.60 2.45
N ALA A 145 8.51 8.64 1.20
CA ALA A 145 8.10 9.87 0.51
C ALA A 145 6.93 10.60 1.22
N GLY A 146 6.13 9.88 2.03
CA GLY A 146 5.12 10.49 2.89
C GLY A 146 5.69 11.04 4.19
N MET A 147 6.88 10.61 4.62
CA MET A 147 7.58 11.16 5.79
C MET A 147 8.42 12.39 5.43
N ARG A 148 9.03 12.40 4.25
CA ARG A 148 9.74 13.53 3.65
C ARG A 148 9.39 13.57 2.18
N ALA A 149 8.75 14.65 1.76
CA ALA A 149 8.32 14.82 0.38
C ALA A 149 9.52 14.87 -0.57
N LEU A 150 9.39 14.18 -1.71
CA LEU A 150 10.36 14.21 -2.79
C LEU A 150 9.99 15.35 -3.76
N PRO A 151 10.94 16.24 -4.10
CA PRO A 151 10.67 17.38 -4.99
C PRO A 151 10.10 16.99 -6.36
N ASP A 152 10.50 15.83 -6.85
CA ASP A 152 10.11 15.35 -8.19
C ASP A 152 8.81 14.52 -8.20
N MET A 153 8.18 14.32 -7.04
CA MET A 153 6.97 13.51 -6.87
C MET A 153 5.95 14.19 -5.93
N PRO A 154 5.48 15.41 -6.24
CA PRO A 154 4.68 16.20 -5.30
C PRO A 154 3.34 15.54 -4.95
N SER A 155 2.53 15.11 -5.93
CA SER A 155 1.25 14.46 -5.66
C SER A 155 1.40 13.09 -5.01
N TYR A 156 2.40 12.31 -5.41
CA TYR A 156 2.70 11.04 -4.74
C TYR A 156 3.02 11.25 -3.27
N SER A 157 3.97 12.14 -2.99
CA SER A 157 4.39 12.44 -1.61
C SER A 157 3.22 12.94 -0.76
N ALA A 158 2.40 13.83 -1.31
CA ALA A 158 1.21 14.34 -0.63
C ALA A 158 0.21 13.23 -0.29
N THR A 159 -0.09 12.31 -1.24
CA THR A 159 -1.01 11.20 -1.00
C THR A 159 -0.46 10.23 0.07
N LYS A 160 0.85 9.98 0.06
CA LYS A 160 1.50 9.10 1.06
C LYS A 160 1.59 9.77 2.44
N ALA A 161 1.76 11.08 2.52
CA ALA A 161 1.66 11.82 3.77
C ALA A 161 0.22 11.82 4.34
N ALA A 162 -0.78 11.97 3.46
CA ALA A 162 -2.19 11.87 3.85
C ALA A 162 -2.52 10.51 4.48
N LEU A 163 -1.98 9.39 3.94
CA LEU A 163 -2.15 8.07 4.53
C LEU A 163 -1.54 7.94 5.93
N ILE A 164 -0.39 8.59 6.18
CA ILE A 164 0.23 8.60 7.52
C ILE A 164 -0.70 9.31 8.51
N ALA A 165 -1.18 10.49 8.16
CA ALA A 165 -2.10 11.25 9.01
C ALA A 165 -3.41 10.49 9.26
N TYR A 166 -4.01 9.94 8.19
CA TYR A 166 -5.24 9.16 8.27
C TYR A 166 -5.07 7.91 9.15
N GLY A 167 -3.98 7.16 8.97
CA GLY A 167 -3.69 5.98 9.77
C GLY A 167 -3.48 6.29 11.26
N HIS A 168 -2.83 7.43 11.60
CA HIS A 168 -2.72 7.86 12.99
C HIS A 168 -4.08 8.22 13.60
N SER A 169 -4.95 8.88 12.84
CA SER A 169 -6.32 9.20 13.28
C SER A 169 -7.15 7.94 13.48
N LEU A 170 -7.12 7.01 12.53
CA LEU A 170 -7.80 5.71 12.64
C LEU A 170 -7.33 4.95 13.88
N ARG A 171 -6.04 4.93 14.16
CA ARG A 171 -5.48 4.25 15.32
C ARG A 171 -6.05 4.77 16.63
N GLY A 172 -6.18 6.09 16.78
CA GLY A 172 -6.81 6.70 17.96
C GLY A 172 -8.29 6.36 18.06
N TRP A 173 -9.02 6.53 16.97
CA TRP A 173 -10.45 6.28 16.90
C TRP A 173 -10.82 4.81 17.16
N LEU A 174 -10.09 3.86 16.57
CA LEU A 174 -10.44 2.43 16.58
C LEU A 174 -9.88 1.66 17.78
N LYS A 175 -8.96 2.25 18.55
CA LYS A 175 -8.38 1.63 19.75
C LYS A 175 -9.42 1.14 20.77
N PRO A 176 -10.49 1.90 21.11
CA PRO A 176 -11.52 1.42 22.05
C PRO A 176 -12.30 0.20 21.57
N PHE A 177 -12.25 -0.07 20.26
CA PHE A 177 -12.93 -1.22 19.64
C PHE A 177 -12.01 -2.44 19.47
N GLY A 178 -10.78 -2.41 20.02
CA GLY A 178 -9.84 -3.52 19.91
C GLY A 178 -9.22 -3.71 18.51
N ILE A 179 -9.44 -2.76 17.59
CA ILE A 179 -8.91 -2.80 16.23
C ILE A 179 -7.52 -2.16 16.20
N SER A 180 -6.53 -2.88 15.69
CA SER A 180 -5.19 -2.36 15.53
C SER A 180 -4.99 -1.73 14.15
N VAL A 181 -4.20 -0.65 14.10
CA VAL A 181 -3.84 0.04 12.85
C VAL A 181 -2.33 0.12 12.74
N THR A 182 -1.79 -0.39 11.64
CA THR A 182 -0.35 -0.38 11.32
C THR A 182 -0.12 0.48 10.07
N ILE A 183 0.75 1.48 10.19
CA ILE A 183 1.20 2.30 9.05
C ILE A 183 2.60 1.83 8.67
N ILE A 184 2.79 1.45 7.41
CA ILE A 184 4.07 1.00 6.88
C ILE A 184 4.59 2.00 5.87
N CYS A 185 5.84 2.46 6.06
CA CYS A 185 6.50 3.42 5.19
C CYS A 185 7.77 2.78 4.60
N PRO A 186 7.66 2.04 3.49
CA PRO A 186 8.83 1.49 2.81
C PRO A 186 9.61 2.57 2.04
N GLY A 187 10.91 2.30 1.86
CA GLY A 187 11.74 2.98 0.87
C GLY A 187 11.59 2.36 -0.52
N PHE A 188 12.68 2.37 -1.29
CA PHE A 188 12.69 1.79 -2.63
C PHE A 188 12.63 0.26 -2.57
N ILE A 189 11.66 -0.31 -3.29
CA ILE A 189 11.46 -1.75 -3.42
C ILE A 189 11.47 -2.11 -4.89
N THR A 190 12.27 -3.08 -5.27
CA THR A 190 12.37 -3.58 -6.64
C THR A 190 10.99 -4.06 -7.11
N SER A 191 10.45 -3.39 -8.11
CA SER A 191 9.12 -3.65 -8.65
C SER A 191 8.96 -2.98 -10.03
N PRO A 192 7.97 -3.35 -10.84
CA PRO A 192 7.68 -2.62 -12.09
C PRO A 192 7.39 -1.12 -11.86
N MET A 193 6.86 -0.75 -10.69
CA MET A 193 6.66 0.64 -10.31
C MET A 193 8.01 1.35 -10.07
N SER A 194 8.90 0.73 -9.31
CA SER A 194 10.24 1.28 -9.03
C SER A 194 11.11 1.32 -10.28
N ALA A 195 10.93 0.40 -11.23
CA ALA A 195 11.69 0.38 -12.49
C ALA A 195 11.49 1.66 -13.33
N ARG A 196 10.34 2.33 -13.21
CA ARG A 196 10.04 3.59 -13.90
C ARG A 196 10.69 4.83 -13.28
N HIS A 197 11.32 4.66 -12.14
CA HIS A 197 12.01 5.73 -11.43
C HIS A 197 13.47 5.79 -11.93
N ASN A 198 13.78 6.82 -12.70
CA ASN A 198 15.12 7.05 -13.29
C ASN A 198 15.92 7.96 -12.37
N GLY A 199 16.63 7.38 -11.42
CA GLY A 199 17.44 8.12 -10.47
C GLY A 199 17.99 7.22 -9.39
N ALA A 200 18.70 7.80 -8.42
CA ALA A 200 19.25 7.05 -7.30
C ALA A 200 18.14 6.43 -6.45
N LYS A 201 18.29 5.15 -6.13
CA LYS A 201 17.37 4.36 -5.27
C LYS A 201 18.14 3.89 -4.03
N PRO A 202 18.43 4.79 -3.10
CA PRO A 202 19.24 4.43 -1.94
C PRO A 202 18.57 3.30 -1.15
N PHE A 203 19.38 2.29 -0.83
CA PHE A 203 18.95 1.11 -0.08
C PHE A 203 17.79 0.33 -0.74
N GLU A 204 17.69 0.33 -2.07
CA GLU A 204 16.70 -0.50 -2.77
C GLU A 204 16.80 -1.95 -2.32
N MET A 205 15.67 -2.60 -2.12
CA MET A 205 15.63 -3.99 -1.67
C MET A 205 14.62 -4.82 -2.47
N PRO A 206 14.84 -6.14 -2.58
CA PRO A 206 13.88 -7.06 -3.20
C PRO A 206 12.52 -7.04 -2.50
N ALA A 207 11.44 -7.22 -3.27
CA ALA A 207 10.08 -7.24 -2.74
C ALA A 207 9.85 -8.34 -1.69
N SER A 208 10.48 -9.50 -1.83
CA SER A 208 10.42 -10.60 -0.85
C SER A 208 10.99 -10.19 0.50
N LYS A 209 12.16 -9.54 0.52
CA LYS A 209 12.75 -9.02 1.77
C LYS A 209 11.87 -7.95 2.41
N ALA A 210 11.31 -7.07 1.60
CA ALA A 210 10.37 -6.05 2.09
C ALA A 210 9.10 -6.68 2.68
N ALA A 211 8.51 -7.66 2.01
CA ALA A 211 7.33 -8.38 2.49
C ALA A 211 7.59 -9.08 3.83
N ALA A 212 8.73 -9.73 4.01
CA ALA A 212 9.11 -10.35 5.28
C ALA A 212 9.24 -9.32 6.42
N LEU A 213 9.81 -8.12 6.14
CA LEU A 213 9.88 -7.04 7.12
C LEU A 213 8.48 -6.49 7.46
N MET A 214 7.63 -6.32 6.45
CA MET A 214 6.24 -5.87 6.62
C MET A 214 5.45 -6.88 7.45
N ARG A 215 5.49 -8.17 7.11
CA ARG A 215 4.82 -9.24 7.86
C ARG A 215 5.19 -9.19 9.34
N ARG A 216 6.49 -9.15 9.67
CA ARG A 216 6.95 -9.04 11.06
C ARG A 216 6.40 -7.82 11.79
N ALA A 217 6.27 -6.69 11.11
CA ALA A 217 5.70 -5.48 11.69
C ALA A 217 4.18 -5.60 11.90
N ILE A 218 3.48 -6.19 10.94
CA ILE A 218 2.03 -6.44 10.98
C ILE A 218 1.69 -7.44 12.09
N ASP A 219 2.37 -8.59 12.15
CA ASP A 219 2.12 -9.64 13.15
C ASP A 219 2.38 -9.13 14.58
N ARG A 220 3.35 -8.20 14.74
CA ARG A 220 3.61 -7.51 16.01
C ARG A 220 2.70 -6.31 16.25
N ARG A 221 1.73 -6.04 15.40
CA ARG A 221 0.81 -4.90 15.45
C ARG A 221 1.52 -3.57 15.71
N LYS A 222 2.69 -3.36 15.08
CA LYS A 222 3.45 -2.11 15.24
C LYS A 222 2.61 -0.94 14.73
N PRO A 223 2.43 0.13 15.51
CA PRO A 223 1.59 1.25 15.08
C PRO A 223 2.17 2.00 13.90
N PHE A 224 3.50 2.02 13.79
CA PHE A 224 4.24 2.66 12.70
C PHE A 224 5.53 1.90 12.43
N TYR A 225 5.82 1.63 11.15
CA TYR A 225 7.06 0.96 10.75
C TYR A 225 7.60 1.55 9.45
N ALA A 226 8.79 2.12 9.51
CA ALA A 226 9.49 2.70 8.38
C ALA A 226 10.83 2.01 8.16
N PHE A 227 11.16 1.69 6.92
CA PHE A 227 12.40 1.01 6.56
C PHE A 227 12.85 1.40 5.13
N PRO A 228 14.16 1.32 4.80
CA PRO A 228 15.28 0.86 5.63
C PRO A 228 15.53 1.78 6.84
N PHE A 229 15.99 1.18 7.93
CA PHE A 229 16.12 1.86 9.23
C PHE A 229 16.96 3.16 9.16
N LEU A 230 18.15 3.07 8.54
CA LEU A 230 19.05 4.22 8.44
C LEU A 230 18.42 5.40 7.70
N LEU A 231 17.75 5.10 6.57
CA LEU A 231 17.07 6.15 5.80
C LEU A 231 15.88 6.75 6.56
N ALA A 232 15.08 5.91 7.20
CA ALA A 232 13.95 6.36 8.00
C ALA A 232 14.37 7.22 9.20
N TRP A 233 15.49 6.88 9.85
CA TRP A 233 16.07 7.67 10.93
C TRP A 233 16.64 8.99 10.42
N GLY A 234 17.39 8.97 9.32
CA GLY A 234 17.89 10.18 8.67
C GLY A 234 16.76 11.16 8.36
N ILE A 235 15.66 10.69 7.80
CA ILE A 235 14.46 11.50 7.52
C ILE A 235 13.87 12.09 8.81
N ARG A 236 13.77 11.31 9.90
CA ARG A 236 13.27 11.83 11.18
C ARG A 236 14.13 12.92 11.75
N LEU A 237 15.46 12.75 11.73
CA LEU A 237 16.40 13.77 12.19
C LEU A 237 16.30 15.03 11.31
N GLN A 238 16.25 14.86 10.00
CA GLN A 238 16.09 15.96 9.05
C GLN A 238 14.82 16.77 9.30
N ASN A 239 13.70 16.11 9.63
CA ASN A 239 12.43 16.79 9.93
C ASN A 239 12.44 17.60 11.25
N LEU A 240 13.45 17.44 12.11
CA LEU A 240 13.66 18.27 13.30
C LEU A 240 14.44 19.56 12.98
N LEU A 241 15.08 19.64 11.81
CA LEU A 241 15.84 20.80 11.39
C LEU A 241 14.92 21.87 10.80
N PRO A 242 15.30 23.16 10.88
CA PRO A 242 14.63 24.22 10.12
C PRO A 242 14.59 23.85 8.61
N THR A 243 13.47 24.15 7.95
CA THR A 243 13.20 23.74 6.56
C THR A 243 14.36 24.03 5.61
N LYS A 244 14.97 25.24 5.70
CA LYS A 244 16.11 25.64 4.86
C LYS A 244 17.32 24.70 4.98
N ILE A 245 17.58 24.20 6.20
CA ILE A 245 18.68 23.25 6.44
C ILE A 245 18.28 21.87 5.94
N GLY A 246 17.05 21.45 6.18
CA GLY A 246 16.51 20.19 5.66
C GLY A 246 16.56 20.10 4.14
N ASP A 247 16.32 21.20 3.44
CA ASP A 247 16.29 21.24 1.97
C ASP A 247 17.68 21.07 1.35
N LEU A 248 18.78 21.41 2.06
CA LEU A 248 20.16 21.16 1.59
C LEU A 248 20.42 19.65 1.36
N PHE A 249 19.76 18.78 2.13
CA PHE A 249 19.88 17.32 1.98
C PHE A 249 19.02 16.76 0.86
N MET A 250 18.12 17.56 0.26
CA MET A 250 17.27 17.18 -0.86
C MET A 250 17.86 17.59 -2.21
N GLY A 251 18.95 18.35 -2.22
CA GLY A 251 19.68 18.71 -3.44
C GLY A 251 20.36 17.50 -4.05
N GLY A 252 20.27 17.35 -5.39
CA GLY A 252 20.90 16.24 -6.13
C GLY A 252 20.01 15.03 -6.36
N PHE A 253 18.74 15.04 -5.95
CA PHE A 253 17.73 14.08 -6.41
C PHE A 253 17.10 14.60 -7.71
N ASP A 254 17.83 14.51 -8.82
CA ASP A 254 17.23 14.70 -10.15
C ASP A 254 16.62 13.36 -10.58
N VAL A 255 15.33 13.24 -10.35
CA VAL A 255 14.59 12.02 -10.66
C VAL A 255 13.52 12.32 -11.70
N THR A 256 13.47 11.51 -12.73
CA THR A 256 12.34 11.47 -13.65
C THR A 256 11.56 10.17 -13.47
N ILE A 257 10.26 10.25 -13.62
CA ILE A 257 9.40 9.09 -13.56
C ILE A 257 8.85 8.83 -14.96
N ASP A 258 9.17 7.67 -15.52
CA ASP A 258 8.60 7.28 -16.80
C ASP A 258 7.09 7.10 -16.67
N GLN A 259 6.36 7.52 -17.70
CA GLN A 259 4.92 7.33 -17.76
C GLN A 259 4.56 5.85 -17.63
N ASP A 260 3.53 5.58 -16.86
CA ASP A 260 2.98 4.22 -16.74
C ASP A 260 2.34 3.81 -18.07
N PRO A 261 2.81 2.74 -18.73
CA PRO A 261 2.24 2.28 -20.00
C PRO A 261 0.73 2.03 -19.97
N ARG A 262 0.19 1.71 -18.79
CA ARG A 262 -1.25 1.48 -18.59
C ARG A 262 -2.10 2.75 -18.68
N TYR A 263 -1.46 3.92 -18.68
CA TYR A 263 -2.10 5.25 -18.68
C TYR A 263 -1.50 6.18 -19.71
N ARG A 264 -0.79 5.65 -20.71
CA ARG A 264 -0.40 6.45 -21.87
C ARG A 264 -1.69 6.90 -22.54
N GLU A 265 -1.99 8.18 -22.43
CA GLU A 265 -2.98 8.80 -23.29
C GLU A 265 -2.47 8.64 -24.73
N ASN A 266 -3.39 8.27 -25.63
CA ASN A 266 -3.14 8.39 -27.06
C ASN A 266 -2.94 9.87 -27.35
N SER A 267 -1.72 10.34 -27.31
CA SER A 267 -1.32 11.71 -27.65
C SER A 267 -1.37 11.97 -29.17
N ASP A 268 -2.06 11.11 -29.91
CA ASP A 268 -2.26 11.20 -31.35
C ASP A 268 -3.77 11.23 -31.67
N ARG A 269 -4.47 12.25 -31.16
CA ARG A 269 -5.73 12.71 -31.76
C ARG A 269 -5.88 14.21 -31.67
#